data_0e167c3972f3d1af89c584c7a34ee48f
#
_entry.id   0e167c3972f3d1af89c584c7a34ee48f
#
_cell.length_a   1.000
_cell.length_b   1.000
_cell.length_c   1.000
_cell.angle_alpha   90.00
_cell.angle_beta   90.00
_cell.angle_gamma   90.00
#
_symmetry.space_group_name_H-M   'P 1'
#
loop_
_entity.id
_entity.type
_entity.pdbx_description
1 polymer ?
#
loop_
_entity_poly.entity_id
_entity_poly.type
_entity_poly.pdbx_seq_one_letter_code
_entity_poly.pdbx_strand_id
1 'polypeptide(L)'
;MKEPEISVGIVNAQEIHFSLNGNFFAKGETVCGEQQVAFSEGGILWNGNLYRELTFTPQDEHASFSLYDVTIGINFHWERQETQSFMGTLKLVVDEGKITAINILPAEDYLISVISSEMNATSSLEFLKVHAVVSRSWLFAQIEKRKALSDKNEGFFSFIKTDTEYIRWYDREDHTIFDVCADDHCQRYQGITKASSAAVTEAVRATRGQLLMYERGICDARFSKCCGGASEEFGYCWEDKNYPYLSTIRDAEEEENRPLPDLTKEEEAERWIRTSPVSFCDTHDKKVISQILNNYDQETTDFYRWKVRYSQAELSELIRQNTKSDYGDIIDLIPIQRGKSGRICKLKIVGSLKTLTIGKELEIRRTLSSSHLFSSAFVIDKGELKNGVPEWFLLTGAGWGHGVGLCQIGAAVMGERGYTYDEILLHYYKGADIRRFY
;
A
#
# COMPACT_ATOMS: atom_id res chain seq x y z
N MET A 1 -9.19 1.63 27.62
CA MET A 1 -10.29 1.69 26.62
C MET A 1 -10.55 0.28 26.13
N LYS A 2 -11.77 -0.06 25.68
CA LYS A 2 -12.03 -1.39 25.08
C LYS A 2 -11.40 -1.44 23.68
N GLU A 3 -10.91 -2.61 23.26
CA GLU A 3 -10.41 -2.83 21.91
C GLU A 3 -11.49 -2.49 20.86
N PRO A 4 -11.18 -1.69 19.85
CA PRO A 4 -12.13 -1.34 18.79
C PRO A 4 -12.41 -2.52 17.85
N GLU A 5 -13.62 -2.56 17.28
CA GLU A 5 -13.96 -3.41 16.15
C GLU A 5 -13.69 -2.66 14.84
N ILE A 6 -13.26 -3.41 13.82
CA ILE A 6 -12.92 -2.91 12.48
C ILE A 6 -13.87 -3.56 11.48
N SER A 7 -14.33 -2.78 10.51
CA SER A 7 -15.13 -3.25 9.38
C SER A 7 -14.29 -3.30 8.10
N VAL A 8 -14.20 -4.50 7.50
CA VAL A 8 -13.37 -4.77 6.31
C VAL A 8 -14.26 -5.17 5.14
N GLY A 9 -14.27 -4.37 4.07
CA GLY A 9 -14.96 -4.69 2.81
C GLY A 9 -14.17 -5.74 2.03
N ILE A 10 -14.83 -6.87 1.68
CA ILE A 10 -14.17 -8.02 1.05
C ILE A 10 -14.58 -8.16 -0.41
N VAL A 11 -15.87 -8.23 -0.70
CA VAL A 11 -16.43 -8.50 -2.04
C VAL A 11 -17.58 -7.53 -2.30
N ASN A 12 -17.66 -7.04 -3.54
CA ASN A 12 -18.83 -6.29 -4.04
C ASN A 12 -19.32 -6.97 -5.34
N ALA A 13 -20.47 -7.64 -5.28
CA ALA A 13 -21.00 -8.44 -6.38
C ALA A 13 -22.53 -8.42 -6.45
N GLN A 14 -23.11 -8.81 -7.61
CA GLN A 14 -24.55 -9.00 -7.76
C GLN A 14 -25.08 -10.20 -6.99
N GLU A 15 -24.23 -11.21 -6.81
CA GLU A 15 -24.53 -12.46 -6.13
C GLU A 15 -23.31 -12.87 -5.30
N ILE A 16 -23.52 -13.32 -4.08
CA ILE A 16 -22.47 -13.79 -3.18
C ILE A 16 -22.83 -15.15 -2.64
N HIS A 17 -21.95 -16.13 -2.86
CA HIS A 17 -21.98 -17.46 -2.30
C HIS A 17 -21.03 -17.55 -1.12
N PHE A 18 -21.48 -18.11 -0.01
CA PHE A 18 -20.67 -18.27 1.19
C PHE A 18 -21.11 -19.46 2.03
N SER A 19 -20.22 -19.93 2.88
CA SER A 19 -20.48 -21.00 3.86
C SER A 19 -20.29 -20.47 5.27
N LEU A 20 -21.21 -20.84 6.16
CA LEU A 20 -21.12 -20.58 7.60
C LEU A 20 -20.61 -21.85 8.31
N ASN A 21 -19.35 -21.81 8.74
CA ASN A 21 -18.65 -22.92 9.39
C ASN A 21 -18.86 -22.80 10.90
N GLY A 22 -19.96 -23.33 11.40
CA GLY A 22 -20.46 -23.19 12.76
C GLY A 22 -21.83 -22.51 12.79
N ASN A 23 -22.33 -22.23 13.99
CA ASN A 23 -23.63 -21.59 14.18
C ASN A 23 -23.50 -20.07 14.16
N PHE A 24 -24.32 -19.44 13.32
CA PHE A 24 -24.47 -17.99 13.27
C PHE A 24 -25.91 -17.59 13.55
N PHE A 25 -26.12 -16.43 14.14
CA PHE A 25 -27.43 -15.85 14.36
C PHE A 25 -27.71 -14.79 13.29
N ALA A 26 -28.85 -14.92 12.61
CA ALA A 26 -29.33 -13.95 11.62
C ALA A 26 -30.86 -13.87 11.63
N LYS A 27 -31.41 -12.65 11.64
CA LYS A 27 -32.87 -12.40 11.54
C LYS A 27 -33.77 -13.24 12.48
N GLY A 28 -33.26 -13.55 13.67
CA GLY A 28 -34.03 -14.26 14.70
C GLY A 28 -33.85 -15.77 14.72
N GLU A 29 -32.99 -16.33 13.88
CA GLU A 29 -32.78 -17.78 13.75
C GLU A 29 -31.28 -18.13 13.73
N THR A 30 -30.97 -19.37 14.08
CA THR A 30 -29.63 -19.94 13.96
C THR A 30 -29.44 -20.51 12.56
N VAL A 31 -28.37 -20.11 11.87
CA VAL A 31 -28.08 -20.49 10.49
C VAL A 31 -26.68 -21.09 10.42
N CYS A 32 -26.48 -22.10 9.58
CA CYS A 32 -25.18 -22.70 9.29
C CYS A 32 -25.11 -23.23 7.85
N GLY A 33 -23.93 -23.66 7.41
CA GLY A 33 -23.71 -24.29 6.10
C GLY A 33 -23.77 -23.30 4.93
N GLU A 34 -24.03 -23.85 3.74
CA GLU A 34 -24.02 -23.10 2.48
C GLU A 34 -25.15 -22.08 2.42
N GLN A 35 -24.81 -20.88 1.99
CA GLN A 35 -25.70 -19.74 1.85
C GLN A 35 -25.47 -19.05 0.51
N GLN A 36 -26.53 -18.41 0.02
CA GLN A 36 -26.49 -17.59 -1.20
C GLN A 36 -27.36 -16.36 -1.02
N VAL A 37 -26.89 -15.23 -1.48
CA VAL A 37 -27.65 -13.97 -1.56
C VAL A 37 -27.52 -13.37 -2.94
N ALA A 38 -28.57 -12.70 -3.41
CA ALA A 38 -28.58 -12.00 -4.69
C ALA A 38 -29.14 -10.59 -4.53
N PHE A 39 -28.60 -9.62 -5.27
CA PHE A 39 -29.19 -8.29 -5.37
C PHE A 39 -30.48 -8.37 -6.20
N SER A 40 -31.59 -7.90 -5.65
CA SER A 40 -32.89 -7.90 -6.29
C SER A 40 -33.76 -6.75 -5.78
N GLU A 41 -34.41 -6.03 -6.67
CA GLU A 41 -35.38 -4.97 -6.34
C GLU A 41 -34.88 -3.93 -5.32
N GLY A 42 -33.59 -3.60 -5.41
CA GLY A 42 -32.95 -2.62 -4.49
C GLY A 42 -32.60 -3.17 -3.11
N GLY A 43 -32.68 -4.49 -2.90
CA GLY A 43 -32.39 -5.17 -1.64
C GLY A 43 -31.58 -6.44 -1.82
N ILE A 44 -31.36 -7.15 -0.73
CA ILE A 44 -30.67 -8.45 -0.65
C ILE A 44 -31.75 -9.54 -0.56
N LEU A 45 -31.86 -10.35 -1.59
CA LEU A 45 -32.73 -11.55 -1.58
C LEU A 45 -31.99 -12.69 -0.86
N TRP A 46 -32.57 -13.17 0.24
CA TRP A 46 -32.09 -14.31 1.01
C TRP A 46 -33.27 -15.16 1.50
N ASN A 47 -33.24 -16.48 1.26
CA ASN A 47 -34.29 -17.42 1.65
C ASN A 47 -35.73 -16.97 1.22
N GLY A 48 -35.85 -16.38 0.01
CA GLY A 48 -37.11 -15.89 -0.53
C GLY A 48 -37.64 -14.58 0.07
N ASN A 49 -36.90 -13.94 0.96
CA ASN A 49 -37.22 -12.65 1.58
C ASN A 49 -36.23 -11.56 1.16
N LEU A 50 -36.73 -10.32 1.08
CA LEU A 50 -35.93 -9.15 0.70
C LEU A 50 -35.54 -8.35 1.94
N TYR A 51 -34.24 -8.04 2.04
CA TYR A 51 -33.68 -7.31 3.17
C TYR A 51 -32.85 -6.08 2.68
N ARG A 52 -32.76 -5.03 3.50
CA ARG A 52 -31.86 -3.89 3.24
C ARG A 52 -30.43 -4.21 3.65
N GLU A 53 -30.28 -4.97 4.73
CA GLU A 53 -29.02 -5.48 5.24
C GLU A 53 -29.23 -6.83 5.94
N LEU A 54 -28.19 -7.65 5.93
CA LEU A 54 -28.14 -8.92 6.65
C LEU A 54 -26.86 -8.96 7.51
N THR A 55 -26.99 -9.46 8.73
CA THR A 55 -25.86 -9.66 9.63
C THR A 55 -25.90 -11.07 10.17
N PHE A 56 -24.79 -11.78 10.01
CA PHE A 56 -24.57 -13.14 10.51
C PHE A 56 -23.54 -13.03 11.65
N THR A 57 -23.99 -13.16 12.88
CA THR A 57 -23.15 -13.04 14.08
C THR A 57 -22.78 -14.43 14.58
N PRO A 58 -21.49 -14.76 14.78
CA PRO A 58 -21.08 -16.06 15.28
C PRO A 58 -21.64 -16.32 16.70
N GLN A 59 -22.05 -17.55 16.97
CA GLN A 59 -22.56 -17.96 18.28
C GLN A 59 -21.50 -18.65 19.14
N ASP A 60 -20.35 -19.00 18.56
CA ASP A 60 -19.21 -19.56 19.26
C ASP A 60 -17.89 -18.93 18.78
N GLU A 61 -16.83 -19.03 19.60
CA GLU A 61 -15.52 -18.43 19.35
C GLU A 61 -14.76 -19.04 18.17
N HIS A 62 -15.16 -20.24 17.72
CA HIS A 62 -14.49 -20.94 16.62
C HIS A 62 -15.28 -20.89 15.33
N ALA A 63 -16.49 -20.30 15.35
CA ALA A 63 -17.28 -20.12 14.16
C ALA A 63 -16.56 -19.20 13.17
N SER A 64 -16.55 -19.61 11.91
CA SER A 64 -15.97 -18.86 10.80
C SER A 64 -16.90 -18.87 9.60
N PHE A 65 -16.69 -18.00 8.64
CA PHE A 65 -17.39 -18.04 7.37
C PHE A 65 -16.40 -18.02 6.22
N SER A 66 -16.77 -18.63 5.10
CA SER A 66 -15.96 -18.63 3.88
C SER A 66 -16.73 -17.93 2.77
N LEU A 67 -16.07 -16.98 2.10
CA LEU A 67 -16.58 -16.35 0.88
C LEU A 67 -15.92 -17.01 -0.33
N TYR A 68 -16.71 -17.34 -1.34
CA TYR A 68 -16.22 -17.93 -2.59
C TYR A 68 -15.91 -16.84 -3.61
N ASP A 69 -15.03 -17.15 -4.55
CA ASP A 69 -14.67 -16.29 -5.69
C ASP A 69 -14.20 -14.88 -5.30
N VAL A 70 -13.49 -14.76 -4.17
CA VAL A 70 -12.88 -13.50 -3.75
C VAL A 70 -11.76 -13.16 -4.71
N THR A 71 -11.86 -12.05 -5.44
CA THR A 71 -10.80 -11.56 -6.32
C THR A 71 -9.72 -10.88 -5.49
N ILE A 72 -8.48 -11.33 -5.63
CA ILE A 72 -7.29 -10.76 -4.98
C ILE A 72 -6.30 -10.27 -6.01
N GLY A 73 -5.51 -9.24 -5.65
CA GLY A 73 -4.53 -8.64 -6.55
C GLY A 73 -5.17 -7.89 -7.71
N ILE A 74 -6.23 -7.16 -7.45
CA ILE A 74 -7.02 -6.44 -8.46
C ILE A 74 -6.10 -5.50 -9.27
N ASN A 75 -6.12 -5.65 -10.60
CA ASN A 75 -5.28 -4.95 -11.57
C ASN A 75 -3.76 -5.29 -11.51
N PHE A 76 -3.35 -6.32 -10.80
CA PHE A 76 -1.98 -6.85 -10.84
C PHE A 76 -1.89 -8.07 -11.77
N HIS A 77 -0.67 -8.37 -12.24
CA HIS A 77 -0.43 -9.54 -13.11
C HIS A 77 -0.73 -10.90 -12.46
N TRP A 78 -0.90 -10.94 -11.15
CA TRP A 78 -1.24 -12.12 -10.34
C TRP A 78 -2.69 -12.14 -9.85
N GLU A 79 -3.56 -11.28 -10.40
CA GLU A 79 -5.01 -11.27 -10.11
C GLU A 79 -5.61 -12.67 -10.30
N ARG A 80 -6.33 -13.13 -9.29
CA ARG A 80 -7.04 -14.41 -9.30
C ARG A 80 -8.19 -14.42 -8.34
N GLN A 81 -9.05 -15.42 -8.48
CA GLN A 81 -10.11 -15.72 -7.53
C GLN A 81 -9.71 -16.86 -6.60
N GLU A 82 -10.08 -16.76 -5.34
CA GLU A 82 -9.85 -17.80 -4.34
C GLU A 82 -10.97 -17.80 -3.28
N THR A 83 -11.15 -18.93 -2.60
CA THR A 83 -12.03 -19.00 -1.42
C THR A 83 -11.26 -18.47 -0.22
N GLN A 84 -11.83 -17.50 0.49
CA GLN A 84 -11.26 -16.95 1.71
C GLN A 84 -12.15 -17.17 2.91
N SER A 85 -11.54 -17.49 4.06
CA SER A 85 -12.22 -17.77 5.32
C SER A 85 -11.92 -16.72 6.36
N PHE A 86 -12.93 -16.35 7.15
CA PHE A 86 -12.89 -15.24 8.09
C PHE A 86 -13.54 -15.63 9.43
N MET A 87 -13.01 -15.09 10.51
CA MET A 87 -13.66 -15.10 11.82
C MET A 87 -14.42 -13.79 12.04
N GLY A 88 -15.31 -13.77 13.05
CA GLY A 88 -16.10 -12.60 13.38
C GLY A 88 -17.42 -12.54 12.63
N THR A 89 -18.01 -11.37 12.53
CA THR A 89 -19.34 -11.12 11.98
C THR A 89 -19.28 -10.87 10.47
N LEU A 90 -20.16 -11.51 9.69
CA LEU A 90 -20.40 -11.18 8.30
C LEU A 90 -21.60 -10.23 8.21
N LYS A 91 -21.39 -9.05 7.66
CA LYS A 91 -22.42 -8.08 7.34
C LYS A 91 -22.53 -7.91 5.82
N LEU A 92 -23.75 -7.98 5.28
CA LEU A 92 -24.05 -7.75 3.87
C LEU A 92 -24.91 -6.49 3.74
N VAL A 93 -24.50 -5.57 2.87
CA VAL A 93 -25.20 -4.30 2.62
C VAL A 93 -25.35 -4.06 1.12
N VAL A 94 -26.36 -3.32 0.73
CA VAL A 94 -26.52 -2.85 -0.66
C VAL A 94 -25.67 -1.60 -0.86
N ASP A 95 -24.85 -1.62 -1.90
CA ASP A 95 -24.00 -0.51 -2.31
C ASP A 95 -23.95 -0.44 -3.84
N GLU A 96 -24.33 0.72 -4.41
CA GLU A 96 -24.36 1.00 -5.86
C GLU A 96 -25.00 -0.10 -6.73
N GLY A 97 -26.10 -0.70 -6.23
CA GLY A 97 -26.85 -1.75 -6.97
C GLY A 97 -26.18 -3.11 -6.95
N LYS A 98 -25.30 -3.36 -5.99
CA LYS A 98 -24.65 -4.63 -5.70
C LYS A 98 -24.70 -4.91 -4.19
N ILE A 99 -24.22 -6.07 -3.81
CA ILE A 99 -24.08 -6.49 -2.41
C ILE A 99 -22.61 -6.39 -2.04
N THR A 100 -22.31 -5.67 -0.96
CA THR A 100 -20.96 -5.65 -0.37
C THR A 100 -20.92 -6.55 0.87
N ALA A 101 -20.00 -7.51 0.88
CA ALA A 101 -19.70 -8.34 2.04
C ALA A 101 -18.63 -7.63 2.90
N ILE A 102 -18.96 -7.44 4.18
CA ILE A 102 -18.13 -6.75 5.17
C ILE A 102 -17.86 -7.71 6.32
N ASN A 103 -16.60 -7.92 6.66
CA ASN A 103 -16.22 -8.63 7.87
C ASN A 103 -16.03 -7.64 9.03
N ILE A 104 -16.62 -7.92 10.18
CA ILE A 104 -16.50 -7.12 11.40
C ILE A 104 -15.80 -7.97 12.46
N LEU A 105 -14.66 -7.49 12.99
CA LEU A 105 -13.83 -8.21 13.92
C LEU A 105 -13.00 -7.26 14.82
N PRO A 106 -12.43 -7.76 15.95
CA PRO A 106 -11.50 -6.97 16.75
C PRO A 106 -10.26 -6.50 15.98
N ALA A 107 -9.76 -5.33 16.31
CA ALA A 107 -8.60 -4.73 15.63
C ALA A 107 -7.33 -5.60 15.66
N GLU A 108 -7.07 -6.30 16.78
CA GLU A 108 -5.89 -7.16 16.91
C GLU A 108 -6.00 -8.41 16.02
N ASP A 109 -7.19 -8.98 15.86
CA ASP A 109 -7.43 -10.11 14.95
C ASP A 109 -7.28 -9.70 13.49
N TYR A 110 -7.75 -8.48 13.11
CA TYR A 110 -7.46 -7.89 11.82
C TYR A 110 -5.95 -7.78 11.56
N LEU A 111 -5.18 -7.26 12.54
CA LEU A 111 -3.74 -7.08 12.41
C LEU A 111 -2.97 -8.39 12.30
N ILE A 112 -3.39 -9.44 13.01
CA ILE A 112 -2.81 -10.79 12.86
C ILE A 112 -2.93 -11.25 11.41
N SER A 113 -4.10 -11.08 10.78
CA SER A 113 -4.30 -11.42 9.38
C SER A 113 -3.46 -10.57 8.44
N VAL A 114 -3.45 -9.25 8.61
CA VAL A 114 -2.66 -8.32 7.79
C VAL A 114 -1.18 -8.69 7.82
N ILE A 115 -0.60 -8.84 9.00
CA ILE A 115 0.83 -9.14 9.14
C ILE A 115 1.16 -10.52 8.58
N SER A 116 0.28 -11.53 8.76
CA SER A 116 0.43 -12.84 8.15
C SER A 116 0.35 -12.81 6.61
N SER A 117 -0.36 -11.82 6.05
CA SER A 117 -0.51 -11.63 4.60
C SER A 117 0.61 -10.81 3.98
N GLU A 118 1.20 -9.88 4.74
CA GLU A 118 2.26 -8.97 4.29
C GLU A 118 3.66 -9.54 4.54
N MET A 119 3.86 -10.29 5.64
CA MET A 119 5.18 -10.73 6.11
C MET A 119 5.32 -12.24 6.08
N ASN A 120 6.58 -12.70 5.90
CA ASN A 120 6.88 -14.11 5.98
C ASN A 120 6.95 -14.56 7.47
N ALA A 121 6.59 -15.82 7.73
CA ALA A 121 6.68 -16.44 9.05
C ALA A 121 8.13 -16.53 9.62
N THR A 122 9.15 -16.37 8.76
CA THR A 122 10.57 -16.35 9.13
C THR A 122 11.10 -14.98 9.55
N SER A 123 10.26 -13.96 9.55
CA SER A 123 10.63 -12.59 9.97
C SER A 123 11.04 -12.55 11.44
N SER A 124 12.02 -11.69 11.77
CA SER A 124 12.42 -11.49 13.16
C SER A 124 11.27 -10.95 14.01
N LEU A 125 11.21 -11.32 15.29
CA LEU A 125 10.14 -10.90 16.18
C LEU A 125 10.07 -9.37 16.30
N GLU A 126 11.22 -8.70 16.34
CA GLU A 126 11.28 -7.24 16.43
C GLU A 126 10.71 -6.57 15.16
N PHE A 127 11.02 -7.11 13.98
CA PHE A 127 10.44 -6.61 12.73
C PHE A 127 8.92 -6.84 12.65
N LEU A 128 8.42 -7.98 13.14
CA LEU A 128 6.97 -8.23 13.24
C LEU A 128 6.28 -7.26 14.21
N LYS A 129 6.90 -6.94 15.35
CA LYS A 129 6.42 -5.92 16.29
C LYS A 129 6.37 -4.53 15.64
N VAL A 130 7.40 -4.15 14.88
CA VAL A 130 7.41 -2.91 14.08
C VAL A 130 6.17 -2.85 13.20
N HIS A 131 5.92 -3.90 12.41
CA HIS A 131 4.78 -3.95 11.51
C HIS A 131 3.43 -3.94 12.25
N ALA A 132 3.33 -4.58 13.43
CA ALA A 132 2.13 -4.53 14.25
C ALA A 132 1.79 -3.08 14.67
N VAL A 133 2.79 -2.32 15.13
CA VAL A 133 2.59 -0.92 15.55
C VAL A 133 2.32 -0.01 14.34
N VAL A 134 3.07 -0.17 13.25
CA VAL A 134 2.90 0.64 12.02
C VAL A 134 1.52 0.40 11.40
N SER A 135 1.13 -0.85 11.18
CA SER A 135 -0.15 -1.20 10.56
C SER A 135 -1.34 -0.74 11.43
N ARG A 136 -1.21 -0.87 12.76
CA ARG A 136 -2.22 -0.38 13.71
C ARG A 136 -2.33 1.14 13.67
N SER A 137 -1.22 1.87 13.70
CA SER A 137 -1.20 3.33 13.67
C SER A 137 -1.81 3.86 12.38
N TRP A 138 -1.41 3.29 11.25
CA TRP A 138 -1.96 3.62 9.95
C TRP A 138 -3.49 3.37 9.90
N LEU A 139 -3.96 2.21 10.34
CA LEU A 139 -5.37 1.86 10.38
C LEU A 139 -6.20 2.91 11.14
N PHE A 140 -5.80 3.22 12.36
CA PHE A 140 -6.54 4.17 13.19
C PHE A 140 -6.43 5.61 12.68
N ALA A 141 -5.30 6.01 12.09
CA ALA A 141 -5.18 7.30 11.42
C ALA A 141 -6.15 7.44 10.23
N GLN A 142 -6.35 6.36 9.44
CA GLN A 142 -7.33 6.37 8.35
C GLN A 142 -8.77 6.44 8.85
N ILE A 143 -9.09 5.72 9.94
CA ILE A 143 -10.43 5.77 10.55
C ILE A 143 -10.72 7.18 11.10
N GLU A 144 -9.75 7.82 11.77
CA GLU A 144 -9.90 9.21 12.25
C GLU A 144 -10.06 10.19 11.09
N LYS A 145 -9.24 10.06 10.04
CA LYS A 145 -9.32 10.89 8.83
C LYS A 145 -10.71 10.79 8.20
N ARG A 146 -11.25 9.59 8.02
CA ARG A 146 -12.59 9.37 7.46
C ARG A 146 -13.68 10.05 8.30
N LYS A 147 -13.64 9.92 9.61
CA LYS A 147 -14.60 10.58 10.52
C LYS A 147 -14.54 12.10 10.36
N ALA A 148 -13.34 12.67 10.27
CA ALA A 148 -13.17 14.11 10.10
C ALA A 148 -13.63 14.62 8.72
N LEU A 149 -13.59 13.79 7.67
CA LEU A 149 -14.08 14.14 6.32
C LEU A 149 -15.60 14.05 6.20
N SER A 150 -16.24 13.07 6.85
CA SER A 150 -17.70 12.94 6.86
C SER A 150 -18.41 14.17 7.48
N ASP A 151 -17.71 14.87 8.36
CA ASP A 151 -18.23 16.11 8.99
C ASP A 151 -18.05 17.37 8.11
N LYS A 152 -17.27 17.26 7.02
CA LYS A 152 -17.01 18.35 6.08
C LYS A 152 -17.59 17.99 4.72
N ASN A 153 -18.68 18.63 4.32
CA ASN A 153 -19.27 18.52 2.97
C ASN A 153 -18.38 19.17 1.86
N GLU A 154 -17.07 18.99 1.90
CA GLU A 154 -16.15 19.53 0.90
C GLU A 154 -15.85 18.46 -0.15
N GLY A 155 -16.11 18.79 -1.42
CA GLY A 155 -15.72 17.94 -2.56
C GLY A 155 -14.20 17.79 -2.61
N PHE A 156 -13.74 16.56 -2.71
CA PHE A 156 -12.32 16.24 -2.73
C PHE A 156 -11.81 16.18 -4.17
N PHE A 157 -10.74 16.94 -4.46
CA PHE A 157 -10.06 16.87 -5.75
C PHE A 157 -8.72 16.15 -5.58
N SER A 158 -8.60 14.98 -6.18
CA SER A 158 -7.36 14.16 -6.17
C SER A 158 -6.49 14.39 -7.42
N PHE A 159 -6.75 15.43 -8.20
CA PHE A 159 -5.98 15.76 -9.39
C PHE A 159 -6.03 17.25 -9.76
N ILE A 160 -4.99 17.68 -10.45
CA ILE A 160 -4.93 19.00 -11.13
C ILE A 160 -4.77 18.68 -12.62
N LYS A 161 -5.65 19.22 -13.46
CA LYS A 161 -5.60 19.06 -14.91
C LYS A 161 -5.67 20.42 -15.60
N THR A 162 -4.64 20.69 -16.40
CA THR A 162 -4.56 21.86 -17.30
C THR A 162 -4.18 21.37 -18.70
N ASP A 163 -4.00 22.29 -19.65
CA ASP A 163 -3.54 21.95 -21.00
C ASP A 163 -2.11 21.39 -21.02
N THR A 164 -1.29 21.69 -20.02
CA THR A 164 0.14 21.35 -19.94
C THR A 164 0.51 20.42 -18.81
N GLU A 165 -0.38 20.20 -17.85
CA GLU A 165 -0.12 19.38 -16.67
C GLU A 165 -1.30 18.46 -16.34
N TYR A 166 -0.99 17.22 -15.94
CA TYR A 166 -1.90 16.28 -15.33
C TYR A 166 -1.23 15.70 -14.07
N ILE A 167 -1.55 16.29 -12.91
CA ILE A 167 -0.99 15.90 -11.62
C ILE A 167 -2.07 15.17 -10.86
N ARG A 168 -1.87 13.89 -10.55
CA ARG A 168 -2.83 13.05 -9.85
C ARG A 168 -2.17 12.37 -8.66
N TRP A 169 -2.89 12.37 -7.55
CA TRP A 169 -2.55 11.56 -6.37
C TRP A 169 -3.70 10.63 -6.02
N TYR A 170 -3.39 9.53 -5.36
CA TYR A 170 -4.34 8.49 -5.03
C TYR A 170 -4.52 8.50 -3.52
N ASP A 171 -5.56 9.15 -3.05
CA ASP A 171 -5.98 9.13 -1.65
C ASP A 171 -7.19 8.19 -1.48
N ARG A 172 -7.65 7.99 -0.25
CA ARG A 172 -8.46 6.85 0.17
C ARG A 172 -9.89 7.24 0.53
N GLU A 173 -10.48 8.15 -0.24
CA GLU A 173 -11.84 8.64 -0.02
C GLU A 173 -12.94 7.68 -0.46
N ASP A 174 -12.59 6.53 -1.06
CA ASP A 174 -13.51 5.63 -1.76
C ASP A 174 -14.32 4.73 -0.82
N HIS A 175 -13.99 4.67 0.49
CA HIS A 175 -14.67 3.80 1.43
C HIS A 175 -15.62 4.58 2.34
N THR A 176 -16.93 4.48 2.07
CA THR A 176 -17.97 5.16 2.86
C THR A 176 -18.71 4.22 3.80
N ILE A 177 -18.78 2.92 3.48
CA ILE A 177 -19.61 1.93 4.19
C ILE A 177 -18.82 0.96 5.08
N PHE A 178 -17.49 0.97 5.01
CA PHE A 178 -16.58 0.19 5.86
C PHE A 178 -15.28 0.95 6.15
N ASP A 179 -14.47 0.47 7.09
CA ASP A 179 -13.25 1.17 7.52
C ASP A 179 -12.10 1.03 6.51
N VAL A 180 -11.87 -0.19 6.03
CA VAL A 180 -10.80 -0.56 5.11
C VAL A 180 -11.26 -1.65 4.16
N CYS A 181 -10.66 -1.76 2.97
CA CYS A 181 -10.85 -2.93 2.10
C CYS A 181 -9.82 -4.01 2.38
N ALA A 182 -10.07 -5.20 1.86
CA ALA A 182 -9.18 -6.36 2.00
C ALA A 182 -7.98 -6.35 1.02
N ASP A 183 -7.98 -5.47 0.02
CA ASP A 183 -6.99 -5.43 -1.06
C ASP A 183 -5.81 -4.48 -0.76
N ASP A 184 -4.80 -4.52 -1.61
CA ASP A 184 -3.55 -3.72 -1.54
C ASP A 184 -3.77 -2.19 -1.55
N HIS A 185 -4.97 -1.72 -1.93
CA HIS A 185 -5.36 -0.33 -1.76
C HIS A 185 -5.32 0.12 -0.29
N CYS A 186 -5.67 -0.77 0.64
CA CYS A 186 -5.56 -0.56 2.08
C CYS A 186 -4.35 -1.30 2.66
N GLN A 187 -4.60 -2.40 3.28
CA GLN A 187 -3.62 -3.37 3.76
C GLN A 187 -4.16 -4.74 3.42
N ARG A 188 -3.32 -5.61 2.87
CA ARG A 188 -3.76 -6.94 2.44
C ARG A 188 -4.32 -7.73 3.62
N TYR A 189 -5.61 -8.03 3.54
CA TYR A 189 -6.34 -8.78 4.55
C TYR A 189 -6.94 -10.05 3.93
N GLN A 190 -6.60 -11.22 4.43
CA GLN A 190 -7.05 -12.52 3.91
C GLN A 190 -7.73 -13.38 4.99
N GLY A 191 -8.21 -12.76 6.06
CA GLY A 191 -8.86 -13.45 7.18
C GLY A 191 -7.94 -14.51 7.80
N ILE A 192 -8.49 -15.71 8.02
CA ILE A 192 -7.77 -16.89 8.53
C ILE A 192 -7.32 -17.83 7.42
N THR A 193 -7.48 -17.47 6.16
CA THR A 193 -7.07 -18.27 4.99
C THR A 193 -5.57 -18.54 4.99
N LYS A 194 -4.77 -17.54 5.36
CA LYS A 194 -3.36 -17.72 5.62
C LYS A 194 -3.13 -18.05 7.08
N ALA A 195 -2.51 -19.19 7.31
CA ALA A 195 -2.13 -19.61 8.66
C ALA A 195 -1.21 -18.56 9.31
N SER A 196 -1.62 -18.03 10.45
CA SER A 196 -0.78 -17.17 11.27
C SER A 196 0.34 -17.99 11.91
N SER A 197 1.57 -17.45 11.91
CA SER A 197 2.65 -18.04 12.72
C SER A 197 2.50 -17.64 14.20
N ALA A 198 3.02 -18.48 15.10
CA ALA A 198 3.08 -18.14 16.53
C ALA A 198 3.81 -16.81 16.77
N ALA A 199 4.85 -16.51 15.98
CA ALA A 199 5.62 -15.28 16.07
C ALA A 199 4.79 -14.03 15.72
N VAL A 200 3.92 -14.09 14.69
CA VAL A 200 3.00 -12.99 14.36
C VAL A 200 2.03 -12.73 15.49
N THR A 201 1.39 -13.78 16.01
CA THR A 201 0.47 -13.67 17.15
C THR A 201 1.16 -13.09 18.38
N GLU A 202 2.39 -13.52 18.67
CA GLU A 202 3.20 -12.98 19.76
C GLU A 202 3.52 -11.50 19.55
N ALA A 203 3.97 -11.10 18.35
CA ALA A 203 4.29 -9.70 18.04
C ALA A 203 3.09 -8.76 18.23
N VAL A 204 1.92 -9.16 17.71
CA VAL A 204 0.69 -8.39 17.83
C VAL A 204 0.26 -8.27 19.31
N ARG A 205 0.29 -9.37 20.07
CA ARG A 205 -0.05 -9.37 21.51
C ARG A 205 0.93 -8.57 22.33
N ALA A 206 2.25 -8.67 22.09
CA ALA A 206 3.28 -7.93 22.82
C ALA A 206 3.16 -6.41 22.62
N THR A 207 2.68 -5.98 21.44
CA THR A 207 2.47 -4.56 21.11
C THR A 207 1.01 -4.13 21.17
N ARG A 208 0.13 -4.93 21.83
CA ARG A 208 -1.31 -4.68 21.86
C ARG A 208 -1.66 -3.25 22.24
N GLY A 209 -2.45 -2.59 21.40
CA GLY A 209 -2.92 -1.23 21.59
C GLY A 209 -1.86 -0.15 21.44
N GLN A 210 -0.61 -0.48 21.08
CA GLN A 210 0.44 0.53 20.87
C GLN A 210 0.29 1.21 19.51
N LEU A 211 0.37 2.54 19.54
CA LEU A 211 0.30 3.41 18.35
C LEU A 211 1.49 4.36 18.32
N LEU A 212 1.90 4.73 17.13
CA LEU A 212 2.75 5.88 16.89
C LEU A 212 1.93 7.15 17.01
N MET A 213 2.36 8.06 17.87
CA MET A 213 1.69 9.33 18.14
C MET A 213 2.66 10.48 17.88
N TYR A 214 2.17 11.54 17.28
CA TYR A 214 2.90 12.80 17.19
C TYR A 214 2.05 13.90 17.80
N GLU A 215 2.57 14.56 18.84
CA GLU A 215 1.79 15.50 19.67
C GLU A 215 0.52 14.83 20.23
N ARG A 216 -0.65 15.18 19.70
CA ARG A 216 -1.96 14.64 20.12
C ARG A 216 -2.65 13.77 19.07
N GLY A 217 -2.05 13.63 17.87
CA GLY A 217 -2.60 12.88 16.75
C GLY A 217 -1.96 11.52 16.57
N ILE A 218 -2.71 10.58 16.02
CA ILE A 218 -2.19 9.28 15.57
C ILE A 218 -1.41 9.52 14.28
N CYS A 219 -0.19 8.97 14.16
CA CYS A 219 0.61 9.07 12.96
C CYS A 219 0.00 8.28 11.79
N ASP A 220 -0.16 8.90 10.64
CA ASP A 220 -0.36 8.20 9.37
C ASP A 220 0.94 7.47 9.01
N ALA A 221 1.11 6.28 9.61
CA ALA A 221 2.37 5.54 9.60
C ALA A 221 2.56 4.81 8.26
N ARG A 222 2.96 5.56 7.22
CA ARG A 222 3.24 5.03 5.88
C ARG A 222 4.48 4.16 5.87
N PHE A 223 4.51 3.16 4.98
CA PHE A 223 5.66 2.28 4.77
C PHE A 223 5.78 1.86 3.31
N SER A 224 6.99 1.54 2.88
CA SER A 224 7.26 1.06 1.53
C SER A 224 8.35 -0.01 1.54
N LYS A 225 8.44 -0.79 0.48
CA LYS A 225 9.36 -1.93 0.40
C LYS A 225 10.83 -1.53 0.56
N CYS A 226 11.28 -0.51 -0.18
CA CYS A 226 12.68 -0.03 -0.14
C CYS A 226 12.75 1.48 -0.39
N CYS A 227 13.36 2.24 0.53
CA CYS A 227 13.52 3.69 0.36
C CYS A 227 14.62 4.06 -0.66
N GLY A 228 15.57 3.16 -0.94
CA GLY A 228 16.72 3.43 -1.81
C GLY A 228 17.84 4.24 -1.14
N GLY A 229 17.87 4.25 0.22
CA GLY A 229 18.84 4.93 1.08
C GLY A 229 18.37 6.28 1.61
N ALA A 230 17.27 6.83 1.09
CA ALA A 230 16.67 8.07 1.57
C ALA A 230 15.14 7.95 1.55
N SER A 231 14.47 8.26 2.67
CA SER A 231 13.01 8.29 2.71
C SER A 231 12.47 9.58 2.09
N GLU A 232 11.20 9.53 1.62
CA GLU A 232 10.52 10.66 1.00
C GLU A 232 9.56 11.34 1.96
N GLU A 233 9.22 12.58 1.71
CA GLU A 233 8.17 13.31 2.43
C GLU A 233 6.80 13.09 1.78
N PHE A 234 5.74 13.09 2.60
CA PHE A 234 4.36 12.79 2.19
C PHE A 234 3.87 13.65 1.01
N GLY A 235 4.11 14.97 1.05
CA GLY A 235 3.59 15.91 0.06
C GLY A 235 4.09 15.69 -1.37
N TYR A 236 5.20 14.98 -1.56
CA TYR A 236 5.70 14.63 -2.89
C TYR A 236 4.97 13.44 -3.53
N CYS A 237 4.31 12.62 -2.71
CA CYS A 237 3.58 11.43 -3.17
C CYS A 237 2.07 11.64 -3.27
N TRP A 238 1.50 12.41 -2.33
CA TRP A 238 0.05 12.64 -2.20
C TRP A 238 -0.31 14.12 -2.21
N GLU A 239 -1.32 14.52 -1.40
CA GLU A 239 -1.71 15.93 -1.24
C GLU A 239 -0.53 16.77 -0.72
N ASP A 240 -0.55 18.05 -1.03
CA ASP A 240 0.53 18.99 -0.66
C ASP A 240 0.45 19.35 0.82
N LYS A 241 0.89 18.40 1.66
CA LYS A 241 0.86 18.46 3.12
C LYS A 241 2.13 17.84 3.68
N ASN A 242 2.67 18.43 4.74
CA ASN A 242 3.82 17.90 5.44
C ASN A 242 3.45 17.37 6.82
N TYR A 243 4.01 16.21 7.14
CA TYR A 243 3.94 15.60 8.46
C TYR A 243 5.36 15.54 9.05
N PRO A 244 5.65 16.22 10.18
CA PRO A 244 7.01 16.27 10.74
C PRO A 244 7.61 14.89 11.02
N TYR A 245 6.78 13.92 11.42
CA TYR A 245 7.19 12.54 11.68
C TYR A 245 7.43 11.71 10.39
N LEU A 246 7.06 12.21 9.21
CA LEU A 246 7.37 11.64 7.90
C LEU A 246 8.42 12.48 7.16
N SER A 247 9.35 13.05 7.90
CA SER A 247 10.48 13.80 7.32
C SER A 247 11.46 12.87 6.62
N THR A 248 12.16 13.42 5.64
CA THR A 248 13.23 12.69 4.95
C THR A 248 14.37 12.36 5.92
N ILE A 249 14.78 11.11 5.91
CA ILE A 249 15.95 10.62 6.64
C ILE A 249 16.91 9.89 5.70
N ARG A 250 18.18 9.85 6.06
CA ARG A 250 19.14 8.89 5.53
C ARG A 250 18.92 7.56 6.26
N ASP A 251 18.72 6.49 5.51
CA ASP A 251 18.48 5.15 6.03
C ASP A 251 19.80 4.42 6.31
N ALA A 252 20.56 4.89 7.32
CA ALA A 252 21.87 4.37 7.68
C ALA A 252 22.13 4.47 9.19
N GLU A 253 23.16 3.76 9.67
CA GLU A 253 23.64 3.86 11.06
C GLU A 253 24.10 5.28 11.39
N GLU A 254 24.05 5.67 12.66
CA GLU A 254 24.45 7.03 13.11
C GLU A 254 25.91 7.35 12.79
N GLU A 255 26.80 6.37 12.86
CA GLU A 255 28.23 6.52 12.53
C GLU A 255 28.47 6.85 11.04
N GLU A 256 27.57 6.36 10.16
CA GLU A 256 27.54 6.65 8.73
C GLU A 256 26.63 7.85 8.38
N ASN A 257 26.11 8.53 9.40
CA ASN A 257 25.08 9.57 9.25
C ASN A 257 25.69 10.90 8.74
N ARG A 258 26.27 10.86 7.54
CA ARG A 258 26.62 12.08 6.82
C ARG A 258 25.34 12.80 6.41
N PRO A 259 25.33 14.13 6.38
CA PRO A 259 24.18 14.88 5.88
C PRO A 259 23.73 14.35 4.50
N LEU A 260 22.42 14.14 4.35
CA LEU A 260 21.86 13.78 3.06
C LEU A 260 22.11 14.93 2.07
N PRO A 261 22.63 14.67 0.86
CA PRO A 261 22.72 15.71 -0.16
C PRO A 261 21.33 16.23 -0.54
N ASP A 262 21.27 17.41 -1.12
CA ASP A 262 20.00 18.00 -1.58
C ASP A 262 19.52 17.28 -2.85
N LEU A 263 18.81 16.15 -2.66
CA LEU A 263 18.33 15.29 -3.75
C LEU A 263 17.15 15.90 -4.55
N THR A 264 16.72 17.11 -4.20
CA THR A 264 15.81 17.89 -5.05
C THR A 264 16.51 18.45 -6.29
N LYS A 265 17.85 18.51 -6.25
CA LYS A 265 18.72 18.92 -7.37
C LYS A 265 19.05 17.73 -8.25
N GLU A 266 18.84 17.87 -9.56
CA GLU A 266 19.03 16.80 -10.54
C GLU A 266 20.43 16.17 -10.44
N GLU A 267 21.50 16.96 -10.39
CA GLU A 267 22.89 16.49 -10.31
C GLU A 267 23.19 15.66 -9.06
N GLU A 268 22.62 16.06 -7.91
CA GLU A 268 22.81 15.33 -6.64
C GLU A 268 21.97 14.04 -6.63
N ALA A 269 20.75 14.09 -7.17
CA ALA A 269 19.89 12.93 -7.32
C ALA A 269 20.52 11.91 -8.28
N GLU A 270 21.06 12.35 -9.41
CA GLU A 270 21.77 11.49 -10.35
C GLU A 270 22.98 10.82 -9.71
N ARG A 271 23.81 11.58 -9.00
CA ARG A 271 24.97 11.02 -8.27
C ARG A 271 24.53 9.98 -7.24
N TRP A 272 23.50 10.26 -6.45
CA TRP A 272 22.95 9.35 -5.45
C TRP A 272 22.43 8.06 -6.05
N ILE A 273 21.65 8.17 -7.13
CA ILE A 273 21.00 7.01 -7.79
C ILE A 273 22.05 6.13 -8.49
N ARG A 274 23.05 6.73 -9.16
CA ARG A 274 24.10 5.98 -9.88
C ARG A 274 25.13 5.36 -8.96
N THR A 275 25.20 5.77 -7.70
CA THR A 275 26.07 5.18 -6.69
C THR A 275 25.27 4.29 -5.75
N SER A 276 25.94 3.55 -4.88
CA SER A 276 25.31 2.75 -3.83
C SER A 276 25.80 3.23 -2.45
N PRO A 277 25.29 4.37 -1.95
CA PRO A 277 25.66 4.85 -0.62
C PRO A 277 25.25 3.83 0.44
N VAL A 278 26.08 3.64 1.47
CA VAL A 278 25.79 2.72 2.58
C VAL A 278 24.42 3.03 3.19
N SER A 279 23.59 2.00 3.33
CA SER A 279 22.22 2.09 3.84
C SER A 279 21.81 0.75 4.46
N PHE A 280 20.87 0.77 5.41
CA PHE A 280 20.27 -0.47 5.92
C PHE A 280 19.60 -1.26 4.80
N CYS A 281 18.95 -0.60 3.86
CA CYS A 281 18.26 -1.28 2.76
C CYS A 281 19.18 -1.67 1.58
N ASP A 282 20.49 -1.39 1.62
CA ASP A 282 21.47 -1.91 0.67
C ASP A 282 21.89 -3.33 1.06
N THR A 283 21.03 -4.29 0.78
CA THR A 283 21.25 -5.70 1.11
C THR A 283 20.84 -6.63 -0.02
N HIS A 284 21.63 -7.68 -0.23
CA HIS A 284 21.33 -8.81 -1.10
C HIS A 284 21.14 -10.11 -0.28
N ASP A 285 21.07 -10.01 1.04
CA ASP A 285 20.85 -11.16 1.91
C ASP A 285 19.45 -11.72 1.67
N LYS A 286 19.39 -12.90 1.06
CA LYS A 286 18.14 -13.59 0.75
C LYS A 286 17.32 -13.90 1.99
N LYS A 287 17.95 -14.14 3.16
CA LYS A 287 17.25 -14.36 4.42
C LYS A 287 16.47 -13.11 4.83
N VAL A 288 17.06 -11.92 4.68
CA VAL A 288 16.39 -10.66 4.99
C VAL A 288 15.29 -10.37 3.97
N ILE A 289 15.63 -10.44 2.67
CA ILE A 289 14.70 -10.11 1.59
C ILE A 289 13.48 -11.04 1.61
N SER A 290 13.66 -12.33 1.91
CA SER A 290 12.56 -13.30 2.00
C SER A 290 11.56 -12.99 3.13
N GLN A 291 11.93 -12.20 4.14
CA GLN A 291 11.01 -11.79 5.20
C GLN A 291 9.91 -10.86 4.71
N ILE A 292 10.17 -10.11 3.65
CA ILE A 292 9.33 -9.03 3.14
C ILE A 292 8.59 -9.43 1.86
N LEU A 293 9.08 -10.49 1.20
CA LEU A 293 8.52 -10.96 -0.06
C LEU A 293 7.53 -12.09 0.16
N ASN A 294 6.32 -11.90 -0.28
CA ASN A 294 5.44 -13.01 -0.61
C ASN A 294 6.01 -13.78 -1.81
N ASN A 295 5.64 -15.05 -1.95
CA ASN A 295 6.17 -15.95 -2.98
C ASN A 295 6.03 -15.43 -4.43
N TYR A 296 5.21 -14.40 -4.66
CA TYR A 296 4.92 -13.81 -5.97
C TYR A 296 5.91 -12.71 -6.40
N ASP A 297 6.64 -12.11 -5.47
CA ASP A 297 7.58 -11.00 -5.71
C ASP A 297 9.05 -11.42 -5.70
N GLN A 298 9.33 -12.73 -5.70
CA GLN A 298 10.70 -13.26 -5.54
C GLN A 298 11.54 -13.27 -6.84
N GLU A 299 11.06 -12.66 -7.91
CA GLU A 299 11.75 -12.67 -9.20
C GLU A 299 13.01 -11.80 -9.25
N THR A 300 13.19 -10.88 -8.30
CA THR A 300 14.36 -10.01 -8.24
C THR A 300 14.83 -9.76 -6.81
N THR A 301 16.14 -9.48 -6.65
CA THR A 301 16.75 -8.99 -5.41
C THR A 301 17.21 -7.54 -5.52
N ASP A 302 16.96 -6.89 -6.66
CA ASP A 302 17.49 -5.56 -7.01
C ASP A 302 16.57 -4.43 -6.51
N PHE A 303 16.25 -4.46 -5.20
CA PHE A 303 15.36 -3.46 -4.60
C PHE A 303 16.04 -2.13 -4.31
N TYR A 304 17.34 -2.16 -4.00
CA TYR A 304 18.09 -0.97 -3.66
C TYR A 304 18.47 -0.15 -4.90
N ARG A 305 18.92 -0.83 -5.97
CA ARG A 305 19.23 -0.24 -7.28
C ARG A 305 18.68 -1.16 -8.37
N TRP A 306 18.11 -0.56 -9.41
CA TRP A 306 17.48 -1.29 -10.51
C TRP A 306 17.70 -0.59 -11.85
N LYS A 307 17.51 -1.32 -12.95
CA LYS A 307 17.57 -0.80 -14.32
C LYS A 307 16.43 -1.37 -15.13
N VAL A 308 15.80 -0.51 -15.96
CA VAL A 308 14.79 -0.91 -16.92
C VAL A 308 15.11 -0.24 -18.25
N ARG A 309 15.12 -1.04 -19.33
CA ARG A 309 15.38 -0.55 -20.68
C ARG A 309 14.15 -0.73 -21.54
N TYR A 310 13.82 0.30 -22.30
CA TYR A 310 12.76 0.30 -23.29
C TYR A 310 13.35 0.68 -24.65
N SER A 311 12.92 -0.01 -25.70
CA SER A 311 13.05 0.52 -27.07
C SER A 311 12.08 1.71 -27.24
N GLN A 312 12.31 2.53 -28.26
CA GLN A 312 11.41 3.63 -28.61
C GLN A 312 9.96 3.16 -28.79
N ALA A 313 9.76 2.06 -29.54
CA ALA A 313 8.43 1.53 -29.80
C ALA A 313 7.71 1.04 -28.54
N GLU A 314 8.43 0.31 -27.67
CA GLU A 314 7.88 -0.17 -26.39
C GLU A 314 7.45 0.99 -25.49
N LEU A 315 8.29 2.03 -25.36
CA LEU A 315 7.98 3.16 -24.48
C LEU A 315 6.81 4.00 -25.01
N SER A 316 6.77 4.27 -26.33
CA SER A 316 5.68 5.01 -26.94
C SER A 316 4.34 4.28 -26.80
N GLU A 317 4.33 2.98 -27.05
CA GLU A 317 3.11 2.17 -26.91
C GLU A 317 2.66 2.06 -25.45
N LEU A 318 3.59 1.86 -24.52
CA LEU A 318 3.32 1.78 -23.09
C LEU A 318 2.68 3.08 -22.57
N ILE A 319 3.26 4.23 -22.89
CA ILE A 319 2.73 5.54 -22.50
C ILE A 319 1.34 5.76 -23.12
N ARG A 320 1.16 5.41 -24.41
CA ARG A 320 -0.13 5.52 -25.09
C ARG A 320 -1.21 4.67 -24.42
N GLN A 321 -0.88 3.42 -24.05
CA GLN A 321 -1.81 2.51 -23.38
C GLN A 321 -2.21 3.02 -21.98
N ASN A 322 -1.23 3.47 -21.19
CA ASN A 322 -1.46 3.85 -19.80
C ASN A 322 -2.12 5.22 -19.66
N THR A 323 -1.79 6.19 -20.54
CA THR A 323 -2.37 7.54 -20.50
C THR A 323 -3.62 7.70 -21.36
N LYS A 324 -3.97 6.70 -22.19
CA LYS A 324 -5.02 6.76 -23.22
C LYS A 324 -4.85 7.98 -24.16
N SER A 325 -3.61 8.40 -24.40
CA SER A 325 -3.25 9.54 -25.24
C SER A 325 -2.08 9.17 -26.14
N ASP A 326 -2.15 9.61 -27.40
CA ASP A 326 -1.06 9.41 -28.35
C ASP A 326 -0.05 10.57 -28.23
N TYR A 327 1.17 10.25 -27.86
CA TYR A 327 2.29 11.19 -27.82
C TYR A 327 3.15 11.13 -29.08
N GLY A 328 2.88 10.19 -30.01
CA GLY A 328 3.77 9.86 -31.10
C GLY A 328 5.06 9.22 -30.61
N ASP A 329 6.17 9.50 -31.31
CA ASP A 329 7.50 9.08 -30.85
C ASP A 329 7.90 9.87 -29.59
N ILE A 330 8.39 9.18 -28.57
CA ILE A 330 8.89 9.82 -27.35
C ILE A 330 10.28 10.41 -27.62
N ILE A 331 10.38 11.73 -27.54
CA ILE A 331 11.61 12.48 -27.78
C ILE A 331 12.42 12.63 -26.48
N ASP A 332 11.72 12.89 -25.36
CA ASP A 332 12.36 13.08 -24.07
C ASP A 332 11.45 12.76 -22.90
N LEU A 333 12.08 12.40 -21.76
CA LEU A 333 11.50 12.33 -20.43
C LEU A 333 12.31 13.26 -19.53
N ILE A 334 11.72 14.36 -19.09
CA ILE A 334 12.44 15.42 -18.38
C ILE A 334 11.92 15.51 -16.93
N PRO A 335 12.73 15.18 -15.90
CA PRO A 335 12.39 15.49 -14.52
C PRO A 335 12.20 16.99 -14.32
N ILE A 336 11.02 17.42 -13.93
CA ILE A 336 10.71 18.84 -13.67
C ILE A 336 10.84 19.16 -12.19
N GLN A 337 10.48 18.20 -11.34
CA GLN A 337 10.58 18.36 -9.89
C GLN A 337 10.88 17.01 -9.24
N ARG A 338 11.82 17.04 -8.30
CA ARG A 338 12.13 15.91 -7.42
C ARG A 338 11.75 16.22 -5.98
N GLY A 339 11.36 15.19 -5.24
CA GLY A 339 11.25 15.21 -3.80
C GLY A 339 12.61 15.05 -3.12
N LYS A 340 12.62 15.07 -1.80
CA LYS A 340 13.86 15.05 -1.00
C LYS A 340 14.60 13.72 -0.99
N SER A 341 13.97 12.65 -1.46
CA SER A 341 14.60 11.33 -1.70
C SER A 341 15.17 11.17 -3.12
N GLY A 342 15.07 12.20 -3.95
CA GLY A 342 15.38 12.12 -5.38
C GLY A 342 14.27 11.53 -6.25
N ARG A 343 13.12 11.15 -5.67
CA ARG A 343 11.95 10.69 -6.44
C ARG A 343 11.39 11.82 -7.29
N ILE A 344 11.10 11.52 -8.56
CA ILE A 344 10.44 12.47 -9.46
C ILE A 344 8.98 12.57 -9.05
N CYS A 345 8.52 13.78 -8.74
CA CYS A 345 7.12 14.08 -8.45
C CYS A 345 6.43 14.85 -9.58
N LYS A 346 7.21 15.44 -10.51
CA LYS A 346 6.72 15.95 -11.81
C LYS A 346 7.66 15.52 -12.92
N LEU A 347 7.12 14.81 -13.92
CA LEU A 347 7.84 14.33 -15.10
C LEU A 347 7.19 14.90 -16.37
N LYS A 348 7.98 15.59 -17.19
CA LYS A 348 7.53 16.07 -18.50
C LYS A 348 7.83 15.01 -19.56
N ILE A 349 6.79 14.54 -20.21
CA ILE A 349 6.86 13.64 -21.36
C ILE A 349 6.81 14.49 -22.63
N VAL A 350 7.87 14.46 -23.43
CA VAL A 350 7.97 15.16 -24.71
C VAL A 350 7.82 14.15 -25.83
N GLY A 351 6.73 14.20 -26.55
CA GLY A 351 6.48 13.39 -27.73
C GLY A 351 6.40 14.23 -29.00
N SER A 352 6.46 13.59 -30.14
CA SER A 352 6.38 14.24 -31.47
C SER A 352 5.00 14.85 -31.74
N LEU A 353 3.93 14.33 -31.10
CA LEU A 353 2.56 14.80 -31.27
C LEU A 353 2.03 15.55 -30.05
N LYS A 354 2.53 15.24 -28.86
CA LYS A 354 2.03 15.80 -27.61
C LYS A 354 3.14 15.96 -26.58
N THR A 355 3.06 17.01 -25.78
CA THR A 355 3.91 17.22 -24.60
C THR A 355 3.02 17.47 -23.39
N LEU A 356 3.26 16.78 -22.28
CA LEU A 356 2.49 16.93 -21.05
C LEU A 356 3.38 16.65 -19.83
N THR A 357 3.21 17.42 -18.76
CA THR A 357 3.80 17.11 -17.46
C THR A 357 2.84 16.27 -16.65
N ILE A 358 3.30 15.12 -16.15
CA ILE A 358 2.52 14.24 -15.26
C ILE A 358 3.10 14.23 -13.85
N GLY A 359 2.34 13.87 -12.88
CA GLY A 359 2.68 13.68 -11.46
C GLY A 359 1.45 13.15 -10.69
N LYS A 360 1.56 12.66 -9.49
CA LYS A 360 2.76 12.55 -8.64
C LYS A 360 3.46 11.19 -8.84
N GLU A 361 4.08 10.70 -7.77
CA GLU A 361 4.95 9.51 -7.77
C GLU A 361 4.28 8.29 -8.40
N LEU A 362 3.09 7.91 -7.94
CA LEU A 362 2.38 6.73 -8.42
C LEU A 362 1.90 6.89 -9.87
N GLU A 363 1.46 8.09 -10.27
CA GLU A 363 1.05 8.35 -11.66
C GLU A 363 2.23 8.17 -12.64
N ILE A 364 3.43 8.62 -12.24
CA ILE A 364 4.66 8.44 -13.02
C ILE A 364 4.98 6.94 -13.16
N ARG A 365 4.93 6.19 -12.05
CA ARG A 365 5.20 4.74 -12.05
C ARG A 365 4.22 3.96 -12.93
N ARG A 366 2.92 4.28 -12.83
CA ARG A 366 1.87 3.65 -13.66
C ARG A 366 2.00 3.98 -15.13
N THR A 367 2.45 5.19 -15.46
CA THR A 367 2.64 5.61 -16.86
C THR A 367 3.79 4.87 -17.52
N LEU A 368 4.85 4.56 -16.78
CA LEU A 368 6.10 3.99 -17.31
C LEU A 368 6.26 2.47 -17.07
N SER A 369 5.19 1.76 -16.77
CA SER A 369 5.23 0.29 -16.60
C SER A 369 3.87 -0.33 -16.95
N SER A 370 3.86 -1.57 -17.39
CA SER A 370 2.63 -2.34 -17.62
C SER A 370 1.89 -2.67 -16.32
N SER A 371 2.60 -2.63 -15.18
CA SER A 371 2.02 -2.71 -13.83
C SER A 371 2.37 -1.44 -13.06
N HIS A 372 3.45 -1.46 -12.28
CA HIS A 372 4.00 -0.30 -11.58
C HIS A 372 5.52 -0.33 -11.69
N LEU A 373 6.14 0.76 -12.17
CA LEU A 373 7.59 0.91 -12.12
C LEU A 373 8.05 0.83 -10.65
N PHE A 374 9.22 0.33 -10.39
CA PHE A 374 9.74 0.06 -9.05
C PHE A 374 9.66 1.28 -8.11
N SER A 375 10.12 2.44 -8.58
CA SER A 375 9.96 3.74 -7.90
C SER A 375 10.00 4.87 -8.94
N SER A 376 9.77 6.10 -8.51
CA SER A 376 10.02 7.29 -9.34
C SER A 376 11.40 7.93 -9.09
N ALA A 377 12.25 7.30 -8.26
CA ALA A 377 13.64 7.73 -8.08
C ALA A 377 14.51 7.13 -9.19
N PHE A 378 14.55 7.74 -10.34
CA PHE A 378 15.36 7.28 -11.46
C PHE A 378 15.99 8.43 -12.25
N VAL A 379 17.04 8.09 -13.00
CA VAL A 379 17.68 8.92 -14.03
C VAL A 379 17.50 8.26 -15.39
N ILE A 380 17.58 9.04 -16.45
CA ILE A 380 17.22 8.63 -17.81
C ILE A 380 18.45 8.77 -18.71
N ASP A 381 18.91 7.66 -19.29
CA ASP A 381 19.86 7.65 -20.37
C ASP A 381 19.11 7.38 -21.69
N LYS A 382 19.58 7.98 -22.78
CA LYS A 382 18.98 7.86 -24.11
C LYS A 382 19.98 7.28 -25.10
N GLY A 383 19.48 6.49 -26.04
CA GLY A 383 20.26 5.99 -27.17
C GLY A 383 20.60 7.04 -28.22
N GLU A 384 21.27 6.59 -29.25
CA GLU A 384 21.55 7.43 -30.41
C GLU A 384 20.24 7.97 -31.04
N LEU A 385 20.34 9.17 -31.56
CA LEU A 385 19.19 9.81 -32.22
C LEU A 385 19.12 9.38 -33.70
N LYS A 386 18.01 8.76 -34.09
CA LYS A 386 17.64 8.56 -35.49
C LYS A 386 16.52 9.54 -35.85
N ASN A 387 16.81 10.45 -36.76
CA ASN A 387 15.89 11.52 -37.19
C ASN A 387 15.36 12.38 -36.00
N GLY A 388 16.21 12.60 -34.99
CA GLY A 388 15.86 13.38 -33.82
C GLY A 388 15.11 12.60 -32.71
N VAL A 389 14.91 11.29 -32.88
CA VAL A 389 14.21 10.42 -31.94
C VAL A 389 15.19 9.40 -31.35
N PRO A 390 15.26 9.22 -30.02
CA PRO A 390 16.12 8.21 -29.39
C PRO A 390 15.69 6.78 -29.75
N GLU A 391 16.65 5.90 -30.02
CA GLU A 391 16.36 4.49 -30.30
C GLU A 391 15.88 3.70 -29.07
N TRP A 392 16.34 4.11 -27.90
CA TRP A 392 16.00 3.47 -26.62
C TRP A 392 16.15 4.45 -25.46
N PHE A 393 15.51 4.07 -24.34
CA PHE A 393 15.63 4.73 -23.05
C PHE A 393 16.06 3.71 -21.99
N LEU A 394 16.99 4.10 -21.11
CA LEU A 394 17.41 3.31 -19.97
C LEU A 394 17.09 4.10 -18.70
N LEU A 395 16.23 3.55 -17.86
CA LEU A 395 15.94 4.07 -16.54
C LEU A 395 16.83 3.36 -15.53
N THR A 396 17.70 4.10 -14.86
CA THR A 396 18.49 3.61 -13.71
C THR A 396 17.89 4.19 -12.46
N GLY A 397 17.47 3.37 -11.51
CA GLY A 397 16.70 3.83 -10.39
C GLY A 397 17.12 3.27 -9.03
N ALA A 398 16.50 3.82 -7.97
CA ALA A 398 16.76 3.49 -6.57
C ALA A 398 15.46 3.26 -5.80
N GLY A 399 15.44 2.19 -5.00
CA GLY A 399 14.32 1.89 -4.11
C GLY A 399 13.10 1.29 -4.81
N TRP A 400 12.09 0.92 -4.01
CA TRP A 400 10.85 0.31 -4.43
C TRP A 400 9.67 0.85 -3.62
N GLY A 401 8.70 1.45 -4.30
CA GLY A 401 7.56 2.14 -3.71
C GLY A 401 7.81 3.63 -3.49
N HIS A 402 6.85 4.27 -2.83
CA HIS A 402 6.82 5.71 -2.60
C HIS A 402 7.94 6.23 -1.67
N GLY A 403 8.53 5.39 -0.83
CA GLY A 403 9.66 5.74 0.04
C GLY A 403 9.30 6.55 1.29
N VAL A 404 8.04 6.84 1.54
CA VAL A 404 7.60 7.63 2.71
C VAL A 404 7.50 6.76 3.96
N GLY A 405 8.02 7.24 5.08
CA GLY A 405 7.99 6.57 6.37
C GLY A 405 8.93 5.36 6.45
N LEU A 406 8.43 4.21 6.93
CA LEU A 406 9.25 3.01 7.16
C LEU A 406 9.73 2.37 5.86
N CYS A 407 11.02 2.06 5.80
CA CYS A 407 11.61 1.19 4.80
C CYS A 407 11.59 -0.26 5.29
N GLN A 408 10.78 -1.13 4.68
CA GLN A 408 10.61 -2.52 5.14
C GLN A 408 11.93 -3.31 5.11
N ILE A 409 12.72 -3.18 4.03
CA ILE A 409 14.02 -3.86 3.93
C ILE A 409 15.00 -3.33 4.98
N GLY A 410 15.07 -2.00 5.16
CA GLY A 410 15.93 -1.41 6.18
C GLY A 410 15.54 -1.84 7.59
N ALA A 411 14.26 -1.82 7.90
CA ALA A 411 13.72 -2.28 9.20
C ALA A 411 13.99 -3.76 9.46
N ALA A 412 13.89 -4.62 8.44
CA ALA A 412 14.23 -6.04 8.55
C ALA A 412 15.72 -6.25 8.83
N VAL A 413 16.61 -5.51 8.15
CA VAL A 413 18.05 -5.51 8.41
C VAL A 413 18.35 -5.06 9.83
N MET A 414 17.73 -3.97 10.30
CA MET A 414 17.89 -3.49 11.69
C MET A 414 17.47 -4.58 12.69
N GLY A 415 16.30 -5.23 12.47
CA GLY A 415 15.85 -6.32 13.34
C GLY A 415 16.80 -7.51 13.39
N GLU A 416 17.40 -7.92 12.26
CA GLU A 416 18.43 -8.98 12.21
C GLU A 416 19.75 -8.53 12.87
N ARG A 417 20.04 -7.23 12.93
CA ARG A 417 21.20 -6.66 13.65
C ARG A 417 20.95 -6.46 15.15
N GLY A 418 19.75 -6.79 15.64
CA GLY A 418 19.41 -6.74 17.07
C GLY A 418 18.85 -5.42 17.57
N TYR A 419 18.46 -4.51 16.69
CA TYR A 419 17.70 -3.33 17.07
C TYR A 419 16.33 -3.74 17.60
N THR A 420 15.86 -3.09 18.66
CA THR A 420 14.54 -3.29 19.21
C THR A 420 13.48 -2.61 18.34
N TYR A 421 12.23 -3.05 18.42
CA TYR A 421 11.15 -2.52 17.58
C TYR A 421 10.92 -1.02 17.78
N ASP A 422 11.11 -0.50 18.98
CA ASP A 422 10.99 0.93 19.30
C ASP A 422 12.15 1.74 18.71
N GLU A 423 13.40 1.25 18.76
CA GLU A 423 14.55 1.88 18.07
C GLU A 423 14.30 1.95 16.56
N ILE A 424 13.79 0.87 15.96
CA ILE A 424 13.46 0.83 14.53
C ILE A 424 12.35 1.84 14.20
N LEU A 425 11.26 1.86 14.96
CA LEU A 425 10.15 2.79 14.73
C LEU A 425 10.60 4.25 14.83
N LEU A 426 11.38 4.59 15.84
CA LEU A 426 11.85 5.96 16.08
C LEU A 426 12.99 6.38 15.13
N HIS A 427 13.64 5.43 14.47
CA HIS A 427 14.55 5.72 13.35
C HIS A 427 13.76 6.28 12.15
N TYR A 428 12.60 5.71 11.80
CA TYR A 428 11.81 6.11 10.63
C TYR A 428 10.79 7.21 10.90
N TYR A 429 10.20 7.28 12.10
CA TYR A 429 9.17 8.26 12.46
C TYR A 429 9.71 9.28 13.46
N LYS A 430 10.44 10.27 12.93
CA LYS A 430 11.17 11.26 13.75
C LYS A 430 10.25 12.10 14.63
N GLY A 431 10.56 12.12 15.94
CA GLY A 431 9.79 12.89 16.91
C GLY A 431 8.43 12.30 17.28
N ALA A 432 8.09 11.10 16.76
CA ALA A 432 6.94 10.36 17.24
C ALA A 432 7.22 9.68 18.58
N ASP A 433 6.16 9.36 19.33
CA ASP A 433 6.17 8.55 20.54
C ASP A 433 5.36 7.28 20.33
N ILE A 434 5.73 6.19 21.03
CA ILE A 434 4.93 4.96 21.07
C ILE A 434 4.06 5.04 22.32
N ARG A 435 2.73 5.04 22.16
CA ARG A 435 1.77 5.12 23.26
C ARG A 435 0.72 4.03 23.17
N ARG A 436 0.32 3.50 24.33
CA ARG A 436 -0.80 2.55 24.41
C ARG A 436 -2.14 3.29 24.39
N PHE A 437 -3.02 2.89 23.47
CA PHE A 437 -4.33 3.53 23.23
C PHE A 437 -5.48 2.76 23.91
N TYR A 438 -5.42 1.41 23.99
CA TYR A 438 -6.36 0.52 24.67
C TYR A 438 -5.67 -0.65 25.36
#